data_b0f3c049f13168eb19e00bff421d16d9
#
_entry.id   b0f3c049f13168eb19e00bff421d16d9
#
_cell.length_a   1.000
_cell.length_b   1.000
_cell.length_c   1.000
_cell.angle_alpha   90.00
_cell.angle_beta   90.00
_cell.angle_gamma   90.00
#
_symmetry.space_group_name_H-M   'P 1'
#
loop_
_entity.id
_entity.type
_entity.pdbx_description
1 polymer ?
#
loop_
_entity_poly.entity_id
_entity_poly.type
_entity_poly.pdbx_seq_one_letter_code
_entity_poly.pdbx_strand_id
1 'polypeptide(L)'
;MLLANPLKNLGDINGTIYDFGKMGDILPKHNHEENTVHITIVARGKIKAYSHDWEVEGIAGQILDFRPNEPHEFMALEDNTRIINIVKKFGGQSNDYQQVNT
;
A
#
# COMPACT_ATOMS: atom_id res chain seq x y z
N MET A 1 -4.26 -17.61 3.78
CA MET A 1 -3.05 -17.19 4.49
C MET A 1 -2.41 -16.05 3.71
N LEU A 2 -1.99 -15.03 4.41
CA LEU A 2 -1.29 -13.90 3.80
C LEU A 2 0.20 -14.21 3.71
N LEU A 3 0.78 -14.01 2.54
CA LEU A 3 2.22 -14.11 2.35
C LEU A 3 2.75 -12.75 1.95
N ALA A 4 3.79 -12.29 2.60
CA ALA A 4 4.43 -11.02 2.30
C ALA A 4 5.81 -11.30 1.70
N ASN A 5 6.09 -10.62 0.61
CA ASN A 5 7.31 -10.86 -0.15
C ASN A 5 7.95 -9.52 -0.46
N PRO A 6 8.87 -9.07 0.39
CA PRO A 6 9.52 -7.78 0.18
C PRO A 6 10.36 -7.80 -1.08
N LEU A 7 10.29 -6.71 -1.82
CA LEU A 7 11.12 -6.52 -3.00
C LEU A 7 12.39 -5.82 -2.61
N LYS A 8 13.29 -5.74 -3.56
CA LYS A 8 14.56 -5.09 -3.32
C LYS A 8 14.35 -3.63 -2.93
N ASN A 9 15.05 -3.20 -1.91
CA ASN A 9 15.02 -1.82 -1.47
C ASN A 9 15.93 -1.00 -2.39
N LEU A 10 15.38 0.04 -2.98
CA LEU A 10 16.11 0.94 -3.86
C LEU A 10 16.13 2.33 -3.25
N GLY A 11 16.81 2.45 -2.12
CA GLY A 11 16.92 3.74 -1.44
C GLY A 11 15.59 4.17 -0.87
N ASP A 12 14.99 5.21 -1.43
CA ASP A 12 13.75 5.77 -0.91
C ASP A 12 12.51 5.01 -1.34
N ILE A 13 12.65 3.98 -2.15
CA ILE A 13 11.51 3.24 -2.69
C ILE A 13 11.57 1.81 -2.20
N ASN A 14 10.47 1.37 -1.59
CA ASN A 14 10.33 0.00 -1.10
C ASN A 14 9.10 -0.62 -1.72
N GLY A 15 9.17 -1.90 -2.01
CA GLY A 15 8.03 -2.62 -2.55
C GLY A 15 7.82 -3.93 -1.82
N THR A 16 6.56 -4.34 -1.69
CA THR A 16 6.22 -5.62 -1.09
C THR A 16 5.05 -6.22 -1.85
N ILE A 17 5.16 -7.48 -2.21
CA ILE A 17 4.07 -8.23 -2.80
C ILE A 17 3.36 -8.96 -1.68
N TYR A 18 2.03 -8.78 -1.59
CA TYR A 18 1.22 -9.51 -0.63
C TYR A 18 0.31 -10.45 -1.40
N ASP A 19 0.35 -11.73 -1.03
CA ASP A 19 -0.53 -12.74 -1.59
C ASP A 19 -1.52 -13.18 -0.52
N PHE A 20 -2.80 -12.99 -0.82
CA PHE A 20 -3.90 -13.41 0.05
C PHE A 20 -4.44 -14.71 -0.52
N GLY A 21 -4.22 -15.81 0.17
CA GLY A 21 -4.61 -17.11 -0.35
C GLY A 21 -6.11 -17.33 -0.41
N LYS A 22 -6.85 -16.75 0.53
CA LYS A 22 -8.28 -16.96 0.65
C LYS A 22 -9.01 -15.64 0.76
N MET A 23 -10.23 -15.63 0.21
CA MET A 23 -11.15 -14.52 0.44
C MET A 23 -11.30 -14.32 1.95
N GLY A 24 -11.21 -13.07 2.40
CA GLY A 24 -11.31 -12.74 3.81
C GLY A 24 -9.98 -12.59 4.51
N ASP A 25 -8.88 -13.02 3.90
CA ASP A 25 -7.56 -12.79 4.49
C ASP A 25 -7.30 -11.29 4.58
N ILE A 26 -6.65 -10.87 5.65
CA ILE A 26 -6.50 -9.46 5.98
C ILE A 26 -5.03 -9.11 6.17
N LEU A 27 -4.63 -7.98 5.61
CA LEU A 27 -3.41 -7.30 6.00
C LEU A 27 -3.83 -6.25 7.02
N PRO A 28 -3.39 -6.37 8.28
CA PRO A 28 -3.94 -5.57 9.37
C PRO A 28 -3.70 -4.07 9.21
N LYS A 29 -4.45 -3.31 9.98
CA LYS A 29 -4.39 -1.85 9.96
C LYS A 29 -2.96 -1.37 10.19
N HIS A 30 -2.55 -0.44 9.37
CA HIS A 30 -1.24 0.19 9.48
C HIS A 30 -1.30 1.54 8.80
N ASN A 31 -0.29 2.35 9.05
CA ASN A 31 -0.11 3.60 8.35
C ASN A 31 1.38 3.83 8.17
N HIS A 32 1.72 4.66 7.23
CA HIS A 32 3.11 4.98 6.92
C HIS A 32 3.45 6.34 7.50
N GLU A 33 4.73 6.57 7.67
CA GLU A 33 5.20 7.84 8.21
C GLU A 33 4.78 8.99 7.31
N GLU A 34 4.74 10.17 7.89
CA GLU A 34 4.65 11.39 7.11
C GLU A 34 5.80 11.38 6.11
N ASN A 35 5.83 12.09 5.13
CA ASN A 35 6.89 12.12 4.12
C ASN A 35 6.97 10.85 3.28
N THR A 36 5.91 10.04 3.28
CA THR A 36 5.87 8.89 2.38
C THR A 36 4.66 8.98 1.48
N VAL A 37 4.79 8.40 0.32
CA VAL A 37 3.67 8.19 -0.60
C VAL A 37 3.50 6.70 -0.74
N HIS A 38 2.27 6.25 -0.66
CA HIS A 38 1.96 4.82 -0.74
C HIS A 38 0.96 4.60 -1.87
N ILE A 39 1.30 3.69 -2.78
CA ILE A 39 0.35 3.22 -3.79
C ILE A 39 0.26 1.71 -3.71
N THR A 40 -0.90 1.19 -4.06
CA THR A 40 -1.15 -0.24 -4.11
C THR A 40 -1.65 -0.56 -5.51
N ILE A 41 -0.99 -1.53 -6.14
CA ILE A 41 -1.40 -2.02 -7.45
C ILE A 41 -2.07 -3.37 -7.22
N VAL A 42 -3.29 -3.52 -7.74
CA VAL A 42 -3.97 -4.80 -7.66
C VAL A 42 -3.51 -5.62 -8.85
N ALA A 43 -2.73 -6.66 -8.58
CA ALA A 43 -2.13 -7.47 -9.64
C ALA A 43 -3.03 -8.62 -10.04
N ARG A 44 -3.87 -9.11 -9.10
CA ARG A 44 -4.74 -10.26 -9.36
C ARG A 44 -5.86 -10.25 -8.34
N GLY A 45 -7.07 -10.63 -8.77
CA GLY A 45 -8.17 -10.77 -7.84
C GLY A 45 -8.85 -9.46 -7.52
N LYS A 46 -9.34 -9.36 -6.28
CA LYS A 46 -10.11 -8.21 -5.85
C LYS A 46 -9.79 -7.90 -4.39
N ILE A 47 -9.57 -6.62 -4.10
CA ILE A 47 -9.16 -6.18 -2.78
C ILE A 47 -10.09 -5.08 -2.28
N LYS A 48 -10.29 -5.03 -0.98
CA LYS A 48 -10.94 -3.90 -0.33
C LYS A 48 -9.92 -3.24 0.58
N ALA A 49 -9.74 -1.94 0.44
CA ALA A 49 -8.95 -1.14 1.36
C ALA A 49 -9.93 -0.31 2.16
N TYR A 50 -9.74 -0.23 3.47
CA TYR A 50 -10.73 0.43 4.32
C TYR A 50 -10.13 0.95 5.62
N SER A 51 -10.84 1.89 6.18
CA SER A 51 -10.59 2.39 7.53
C SER A 51 -11.96 2.49 8.20
N HIS A 52 -12.01 3.12 9.38
CA HIS A 52 -13.29 3.14 10.11
C HIS A 52 -14.34 4.03 9.44
N ASP A 53 -13.95 4.94 8.54
CA ASP A 53 -14.89 5.88 7.95
C ASP A 53 -14.87 5.88 6.41
N TRP A 54 -14.15 4.99 5.79
CA TRP A 54 -14.14 4.89 4.32
C TRP A 54 -13.74 3.49 3.88
N GLU A 55 -14.14 3.17 2.65
CA GLU A 55 -13.65 1.96 2.00
C GLU A 55 -13.64 2.15 0.49
N VAL A 56 -12.71 1.47 -0.18
CA VAL A 56 -12.64 1.44 -1.62
C VAL A 56 -12.31 0.01 -2.04
N GLU A 57 -12.72 -0.36 -3.25
CA GLU A 57 -12.42 -1.67 -3.81
C GLU A 57 -11.60 -1.48 -5.07
N GLY A 58 -10.75 -2.47 -5.34
CA GLY A 58 -9.96 -2.48 -6.54
C GLY A 58 -9.90 -3.87 -7.14
N ILE A 59 -9.88 -3.93 -8.46
CA ILE A 59 -9.72 -5.17 -9.22
C ILE A 59 -8.39 -5.12 -9.97
N ALA A 60 -8.00 -6.27 -10.49
CA ALA A 60 -6.71 -6.41 -11.17
C ALA A 60 -6.52 -5.31 -12.20
N GLY A 61 -5.36 -4.69 -12.17
CA GLY A 61 -5.00 -3.59 -13.06
C GLY A 61 -5.25 -2.21 -12.49
N GLN A 62 -5.94 -2.09 -11.38
CA GLN A 62 -6.21 -0.78 -10.77
C GLN A 62 -5.15 -0.41 -9.75
N ILE A 63 -4.97 0.87 -9.55
CA ILE A 63 -4.02 1.42 -8.60
C ILE A 63 -4.82 2.21 -7.56
N LEU A 64 -4.52 1.94 -6.30
CA LEU A 64 -5.09 2.67 -5.17
C LEU A 64 -3.98 3.49 -4.53
N ASP A 65 -4.27 4.72 -4.16
CA ASP A 65 -3.29 5.57 -3.49
C ASP A 65 -3.83 6.00 -2.14
N PHE A 66 -2.93 6.33 -1.24
CA PHE A 66 -3.27 6.64 0.14
C PHE A 66 -2.49 7.86 0.59
N ARG A 67 -3.13 8.66 1.44
CA ARG A 67 -2.46 9.81 2.03
C ARG A 67 -1.42 9.34 3.03
N PRO A 68 -0.34 10.08 3.19
CA PRO A 68 0.62 9.77 4.25
C PRO A 68 -0.10 9.74 5.59
N ASN A 69 0.31 8.81 6.43
CA ASN A 69 -0.20 8.72 7.81
C ASN A 69 -1.68 8.39 7.92
N GLU A 70 -2.27 7.88 6.87
CA GLU A 70 -3.68 7.49 6.87
C GLU A 70 -3.77 6.00 7.18
N PRO A 71 -4.36 5.62 8.33
CA PRO A 71 -4.47 4.20 8.69
C PRO A 71 -5.40 3.47 7.74
N HIS A 72 -5.05 2.27 7.36
CA HIS A 72 -5.87 1.48 6.48
C HIS A 72 -5.60 0.00 6.65
N GLU A 73 -6.57 -0.81 6.26
CA GLU A 73 -6.45 -2.26 6.21
C GLU A 73 -6.82 -2.72 4.82
N PHE A 74 -6.35 -3.91 4.47
CA PHE A 74 -6.75 -4.56 3.22
C PHE A 74 -7.40 -5.90 3.54
N MET A 75 -8.46 -6.22 2.79
CA MET A 75 -9.10 -7.52 2.87
C MET A 75 -9.29 -8.06 1.46
N ALA A 76 -8.89 -9.30 1.25
CA ALA A 76 -9.12 -9.96 -0.03
C ALA A 76 -10.60 -10.25 -0.20
N LEU A 77 -11.15 -9.92 -1.35
CA LEU A 77 -12.54 -10.21 -1.68
C LEU A 77 -12.67 -11.42 -2.59
N GLU A 78 -11.55 -12.01 -2.99
CA GLU A 78 -11.50 -13.24 -3.78
C GLU A 78 -10.30 -14.06 -3.33
N ASP A 79 -10.35 -15.36 -3.57
CA ASP A 79 -9.19 -16.22 -3.34
C ASP A 79 -8.06 -15.82 -4.29
N ASN A 80 -6.85 -16.05 -3.84
CA ASN A 80 -5.64 -15.80 -4.66
C ASN A 80 -5.51 -14.36 -5.14
N THR A 81 -5.86 -13.41 -4.28
CA THR A 81 -5.68 -12.00 -4.57
C THR A 81 -4.23 -11.59 -4.31
N ARG A 82 -3.67 -10.80 -5.22
CA ARG A 82 -2.32 -10.28 -5.05
C ARG A 82 -2.32 -8.78 -5.21
N ILE A 83 -1.66 -8.09 -4.27
CA ILE A 83 -1.42 -6.66 -4.38
C ILE A 83 0.08 -6.40 -4.29
N ILE A 84 0.50 -5.29 -4.87
CA ILE A 84 1.88 -4.82 -4.81
C ILE A 84 1.83 -3.44 -4.17
N ASN A 85 2.45 -3.34 -2.99
CA ASN A 85 2.53 -2.06 -2.29
C ASN A 85 3.87 -1.43 -2.58
N ILE A 86 3.85 -0.16 -2.97
CA ILE A 86 5.06 0.60 -3.22
C ILE A 86 5.00 1.84 -2.35
N VAL A 87 6.05 2.04 -1.56
CA VAL A 87 6.17 3.18 -0.66
C VAL A 87 7.41 3.95 -1.06
N LYS A 88 7.23 5.24 -1.31
CA LYS A 88 8.35 6.12 -1.58
C LYS A 88 8.49 7.09 -0.41
N LYS A 89 9.66 7.15 0.15
CA LYS A 89 9.98 8.08 1.21
C LYS A 89 10.61 9.32 0.60
N PHE A 90 10.06 10.49 0.91
CA PHE A 90 10.67 11.74 0.49
C PHE A 90 11.72 12.05 1.52
N GLY A 91 12.92 11.97 1.17
CA GLY A 91 14.01 12.08 2.05
C GLY A 91 13.91 13.20 2.97
N GLY A 92 14.56 13.05 4.04
CA GLY A 92 14.62 14.08 4.96
C GLY A 92 15.08 15.26 4.31
N GLN A 93 15.47 15.17 3.27
CA GLN A 93 15.74 16.24 2.75
C GLN A 93 14.74 16.90 2.35
N SER A 94 14.21 16.70 2.51
CA SER A 94 13.52 17.31 2.29
C SER A 94 13.38 18.34 2.66
N ASN A 95 13.60 18.59 3.01
CA ASN A 95 13.43 19.65 3.33
C ASN A 95 14.03 20.39 2.64
N ASP A 96 14.66 20.13 2.04
CA ASP A 96 15.17 20.76 1.36
C ASP A 96 14.51 21.00 0.25
N TYR A 97 13.94 20.63 -0.34
CA TYR A 97 13.30 20.98 -1.34
C TYR A 97 12.07 21.48 -1.00
N GLN A 98 11.81 21.68 -0.29
CA GLN A 98 10.90 22.14 0.04
C GLN A 98 10.90 23.20 0.39
N GLN A 99 11.78 23.48 0.29
CA GLN A 99 11.89 24.36 0.61
C GLN A 99 11.81 25.05 -0.08
N VAL A 100 11.82 24.72 -0.61
CA VAL A 100 11.70 25.12 -1.09
C VAL A 100 11.00 25.29 -1.49
N ASN A 101 10.81 25.14 -1.34
CA ASN A 101 10.31 25.03 -1.37
C ASN A 101 10.07 25.10 -1.47
N THR A 102 10.13 25.23 -1.53
CA THR A 102 10.10 25.08 -1.28
C THR A 102 9.89 25.17 -1.37
#